data_e638bb5eb35270e4fab6878bf0e6ff69
#
_entry.id   e638bb5eb35270e4fab6878bf0e6ff69
#
_cell.length_a   1.000
_cell.length_b   1.000
_cell.length_c   1.000
_cell.angle_alpha   90.00
_cell.angle_beta   90.00
_cell.angle_gamma   90.00
#
_symmetry.space_group_name_H-M   'P 1'
#
loop_
_entity.id
_entity.type
_entity.pdbx_description
1 polymer ?
#
loop_
_entity_poly.entity_id
_entity_poly.type
_entity_poly.pdbx_seq_one_letter_code
_entity_poly.pdbx_strand_id
1 'polypeptide(L)'
;NKGVYFGAVAGPLFDEVKNQGLKKTGFSAGIIAGYQFKKHLSVETGLLFAKKPYFSTGKYFSMDKISNSMPVGMEILSLEGNNYVLEIPVKLKYDFSYRTKSNFFLSAGITSYIKTHEKNDYLVLINGLQQNMISSYKNKSRSLAATFDISIGYEHKISKSNHIRIEPYLQIPLKGMGVGSMSMV
;
A
#
# COMPACT_ATOMS: atom_id res chain seq x y z
N ASN A 1 -20.94 22.82 8.85
CA ASN A 1 -20.22 22.81 10.13
C ASN A 1 -18.76 22.55 9.85
N LYS A 2 -17.87 23.46 10.28
CA LYS A 2 -16.43 23.23 10.29
C LYS A 2 -16.12 22.35 11.50
N GLY A 3 -15.30 21.31 11.35
CA GLY A 3 -14.99 20.47 12.48
C GLY A 3 -13.91 19.42 12.19
N VAL A 4 -13.26 18.97 13.25
CA VAL A 4 -12.32 17.86 13.25
C VAL A 4 -13.11 16.56 13.46
N TYR A 5 -12.72 15.51 12.77
CA TYR A 5 -13.22 14.17 13.00
C TYR A 5 -12.08 13.16 12.99
N PHE A 6 -12.30 12.03 13.63
CA PHE A 6 -11.35 10.94 13.72
C PHE A 6 -12.04 9.64 13.33
N GLY A 7 -11.27 8.70 12.82
CA GLY A 7 -11.77 7.38 12.47
C GLY A 7 -10.70 6.32 12.56
N ALA A 8 -11.15 5.07 12.63
CA ALA A 8 -10.34 3.89 12.42
C ALA A 8 -10.71 3.29 11.08
N VAL A 9 -9.72 2.79 10.35
CA VAL A 9 -9.90 2.18 9.03
C VAL A 9 -9.19 0.84 8.99
N ALA A 10 -9.78 -0.12 8.28
CA ALA A 10 -9.15 -1.39 7.97
C ALA A 10 -9.71 -1.93 6.65
N GLY A 11 -8.89 -2.63 5.89
CA GLY A 11 -9.33 -3.23 4.64
C GLY A 11 -8.29 -4.14 3.99
N PRO A 12 -8.73 -4.99 3.06
CA PRO A 12 -7.83 -5.78 2.23
C PRO A 12 -7.10 -4.88 1.23
N LEU A 13 -5.88 -5.31 0.87
CA LEU A 13 -5.07 -4.72 -0.18
C LEU A 13 -4.87 -5.76 -1.29
N PHE A 14 -5.04 -5.32 -2.51
CA PHE A 14 -4.84 -6.12 -3.72
C PHE A 14 -3.72 -5.46 -4.52
N ASP A 15 -2.48 -5.89 -4.25
CA ASP A 15 -1.31 -5.38 -4.96
C ASP A 15 -0.98 -6.31 -6.13
N GLU A 16 -0.79 -5.74 -7.32
CA GLU A 16 -0.35 -6.45 -8.50
C GLU A 16 1.06 -6.01 -8.91
N VAL A 17 1.94 -6.98 -9.16
CA VAL A 17 3.21 -6.71 -9.82
C VAL A 17 2.97 -6.72 -11.32
N LYS A 18 3.42 -5.70 -12.04
CA LYS A 18 3.24 -5.53 -13.48
C LYS A 18 3.52 -6.83 -14.23
N ASN A 19 2.52 -7.31 -14.99
CA ASN A 19 2.53 -8.53 -15.81
C ASN A 19 2.51 -9.88 -15.04
N GLN A 20 2.18 -9.93 -13.75
CA GLN A 20 2.23 -11.20 -13.00
C GLN A 20 0.92 -11.62 -12.31
N GLY A 21 -0.12 -10.76 -12.36
CA GLY A 21 -1.44 -11.03 -11.77
C GLY A 21 -1.48 -11.04 -10.24
N LEU A 22 -2.68 -10.96 -9.71
CA LEU A 22 -2.97 -10.99 -8.28
C LEU A 22 -2.72 -12.40 -7.72
N LYS A 23 -1.67 -12.58 -6.92
CA LYS A 23 -1.38 -13.87 -6.27
C LYS A 23 -1.59 -13.88 -4.77
N LYS A 24 -1.51 -12.74 -4.10
CA LYS A 24 -1.64 -12.64 -2.63
C LYS A 24 -2.38 -11.37 -2.24
N THR A 25 -3.18 -11.48 -1.19
CA THR A 25 -3.92 -10.35 -0.60
C THR A 25 -3.17 -9.85 0.62
N GLY A 26 -2.96 -8.54 0.67
CA GLY A 26 -2.46 -7.84 1.83
C GLY A 26 -3.58 -7.30 2.71
N PHE A 27 -3.23 -6.51 3.70
CA PHE A 27 -4.18 -5.74 4.49
C PHE A 27 -3.56 -4.43 4.95
N SER A 28 -4.43 -3.46 5.22
CA SER A 28 -4.06 -2.19 5.84
C SER A 28 -5.03 -1.90 6.98
N ALA A 29 -4.51 -1.34 8.07
CA ALA A 29 -5.32 -0.88 9.19
C ALA A 29 -4.64 0.32 9.86
N GLY A 30 -5.46 1.24 10.40
CA GLY A 30 -4.93 2.43 11.05
C GLY A 30 -5.97 3.41 11.50
N ILE A 31 -5.52 4.62 11.76
CA ILE A 31 -6.33 5.75 12.20
C ILE A 31 -6.25 6.88 11.19
N ILE A 32 -7.34 7.61 11.05
CA ILE A 32 -7.43 8.81 10.23
C ILE A 32 -7.92 9.98 11.07
N ALA A 33 -7.49 11.17 10.67
CA ALA A 33 -7.99 12.43 11.18
C ALA A 33 -8.35 13.33 9.99
N GLY A 34 -9.48 14.00 10.06
CA GLY A 34 -9.92 14.91 9.02
C GLY A 34 -10.39 16.24 9.58
N TYR A 35 -10.26 17.26 8.76
CA TYR A 35 -10.77 18.61 9.05
C TYR A 35 -11.66 19.09 7.92
N GLN A 36 -12.94 19.25 8.23
CA GLN A 36 -13.93 19.82 7.30
C GLN A 36 -13.86 21.35 7.37
N PHE A 37 -13.35 21.98 6.33
CA PHE A 37 -13.19 23.43 6.26
C PHE A 37 -14.31 24.13 5.47
N LYS A 38 -15.00 23.38 4.58
CA LYS A 38 -16.21 23.82 3.87
C LYS A 38 -17.28 22.73 3.93
N LYS A 39 -18.53 23.08 3.60
CA LYS A 39 -19.67 22.16 3.64
C LYS A 39 -19.40 20.84 2.88
N HIS A 40 -18.64 20.91 1.80
CA HIS A 40 -18.37 19.78 0.91
C HIS A 40 -16.88 19.40 0.82
N LEU A 41 -15.99 20.09 1.55
CA LEU A 41 -14.55 19.90 1.41
C LEU A 41 -13.91 19.63 2.77
N SER A 42 -13.13 18.56 2.80
CA SER A 42 -12.32 18.14 3.95
C SER A 42 -10.91 17.79 3.51
N VAL A 43 -9.95 17.98 4.39
CA VAL A 43 -8.60 17.39 4.28
C VAL A 43 -8.52 16.27 5.27
N GLU A 44 -8.03 15.11 4.83
CA GLU A 44 -7.79 13.93 5.67
C GLU A 44 -6.32 13.56 5.66
N THR A 45 -5.82 13.13 6.81
CA THR A 45 -4.53 12.48 6.98
C THR A 45 -4.66 11.29 7.90
N GLY A 46 -3.63 10.46 7.99
CA GLY A 46 -3.71 9.28 8.85
C GLY A 46 -2.36 8.60 9.04
N LEU A 47 -2.41 7.53 9.81
CA LEU A 47 -1.30 6.64 10.02
C LEU A 47 -1.82 5.21 9.90
N LEU A 48 -1.42 4.52 8.84
CA LEU A 48 -1.87 3.17 8.55
C LEU A 48 -0.67 2.23 8.51
N PHE A 49 -0.84 1.08 9.12
CA PHE A 49 0.08 -0.05 8.95
C PHE A 49 -0.45 -0.93 7.82
N ALA A 50 0.40 -1.22 6.84
CA ALA A 50 0.06 -2.05 5.71
C ALA A 50 1.06 -3.21 5.54
N LYS A 51 0.52 -4.39 5.26
CA LYS A 51 1.25 -5.56 4.80
C LYS A 51 0.97 -5.73 3.33
N LYS A 52 1.99 -5.54 2.49
CA LYS A 52 1.94 -5.64 1.03
C LYS A 52 2.74 -6.86 0.58
N PRO A 53 2.10 -8.00 0.35
CA PRO A 53 2.77 -9.16 -0.21
C PRO A 53 3.04 -8.94 -1.69
N TYR A 54 4.17 -9.42 -2.19
CA TYR A 54 4.48 -9.41 -3.61
C TYR A 54 5.10 -10.75 -4.04
N PHE A 55 4.95 -11.05 -5.31
CA PHE A 55 5.52 -12.22 -5.95
C PHE A 55 6.23 -11.78 -7.24
N SER A 56 7.41 -12.31 -7.48
CA SER A 56 8.12 -12.13 -8.75
C SER A 56 8.73 -13.44 -9.20
N THR A 57 8.62 -13.72 -10.50
CA THR A 57 9.38 -14.83 -11.12
C THR A 57 10.79 -14.36 -11.43
N GLY A 58 11.79 -15.26 -11.39
CA GLY A 58 13.20 -14.94 -11.61
C GLY A 58 13.47 -14.23 -12.94
N LYS A 59 12.63 -14.45 -13.97
CA LYS A 59 12.75 -13.82 -15.30
C LYS A 59 12.65 -12.26 -15.27
N TYR A 60 11.95 -11.69 -14.28
CA TYR A 60 11.73 -10.24 -14.16
C TYR A 60 12.61 -9.60 -13.07
N PHE A 61 13.54 -10.37 -12.53
CA PHE A 61 14.45 -9.92 -11.49
C PHE A 61 15.72 -9.34 -12.11
N SER A 62 16.01 -8.06 -11.86
CA SER A 62 17.27 -7.44 -12.32
C SER A 62 18.40 -7.84 -11.40
N MET A 63 19.33 -8.59 -11.92
CA MET A 63 20.53 -9.08 -11.22
C MET A 63 21.54 -7.98 -10.89
N ASP A 64 21.47 -6.82 -11.56
CA ASP A 64 22.49 -5.77 -11.51
C ASP A 64 22.73 -5.17 -10.12
N LYS A 65 21.76 -5.31 -9.22
CA LYS A 65 21.87 -4.74 -7.85
C LYS A 65 22.30 -5.77 -6.79
N ILE A 66 22.41 -7.03 -7.13
CA ILE A 66 22.73 -8.12 -6.18
C ILE A 66 24.04 -8.84 -6.57
N SER A 67 24.63 -8.51 -7.70
CA SER A 67 25.74 -9.24 -8.34
C SER A 67 27.00 -9.42 -7.47
N ASN A 68 27.17 -8.63 -6.41
CA ASN A 68 28.36 -8.73 -5.55
C ASN A 68 28.27 -9.80 -4.43
N SER A 69 27.18 -10.56 -4.33
CA SER A 69 26.96 -11.51 -3.22
C SER A 69 26.42 -12.87 -3.63
N MET A 70 26.27 -13.14 -4.92
CA MET A 70 25.74 -14.44 -5.38
C MET A 70 26.84 -15.41 -5.77
N PRO A 71 26.75 -16.68 -5.32
CA PRO A 71 27.63 -17.75 -5.80
C PRO A 71 27.46 -17.96 -7.31
N VAL A 72 28.55 -18.31 -7.98
CA VAL A 72 28.53 -18.70 -9.40
C VAL A 72 27.67 -19.95 -9.57
N GLY A 73 26.74 -19.93 -10.52
CA GLY A 73 25.81 -21.05 -10.79
C GLY A 73 24.50 -21.04 -10.00
N MET A 74 24.16 -19.91 -9.37
CA MET A 74 22.87 -19.71 -8.70
C MET A 74 21.87 -19.07 -9.64
N GLU A 75 20.68 -19.66 -9.75
CA GLU A 75 19.55 -19.13 -10.51
C GLU A 75 18.37 -18.90 -9.56
N ILE A 76 17.75 -17.71 -9.62
CA ILE A 76 16.54 -17.40 -8.86
C ILE A 76 15.33 -17.86 -9.67
N LEU A 77 14.58 -18.81 -9.17
CA LEU A 77 13.36 -19.33 -9.80
C LEU A 77 12.16 -18.47 -9.46
N SER A 78 12.01 -18.09 -8.19
CA SER A 78 10.94 -17.20 -7.73
C SER A 78 11.35 -16.45 -6.46
N LEU A 79 10.71 -15.31 -6.27
CA LEU A 79 10.83 -14.45 -5.10
C LEU A 79 9.43 -14.19 -4.56
N GLU A 80 9.19 -14.55 -3.32
CA GLU A 80 8.03 -14.15 -2.55
C GLU A 80 8.45 -13.19 -1.46
N GLY A 81 7.80 -12.04 -1.37
CA GLY A 81 8.14 -11.06 -0.36
C GLY A 81 6.92 -10.50 0.36
N ASN A 82 7.15 -10.02 1.57
CA ASN A 82 6.19 -9.25 2.33
C ASN A 82 6.84 -7.93 2.74
N ASN A 83 6.28 -6.83 2.27
CA ASN A 83 6.66 -5.49 2.70
C ASN A 83 5.74 -5.04 3.82
N TYR A 84 6.32 -4.65 4.95
CA TYR A 84 5.61 -3.99 6.03
C TYR A 84 5.92 -2.50 5.98
N VAL A 85 4.89 -1.71 5.76
CA VAL A 85 5.02 -0.27 5.55
C VAL A 85 4.08 0.50 6.48
N LEU A 86 4.54 1.66 6.89
CA LEU A 86 3.73 2.66 7.52
C LEU A 86 3.35 3.69 6.47
N GLU A 87 2.06 3.88 6.26
CA GLU A 87 1.49 4.78 5.27
C GLU A 87 1.01 6.06 5.93
N ILE A 88 1.36 7.19 5.35
CA ILE A 88 0.91 8.51 5.78
C ILE A 88 0.20 9.16 4.59
N PRO A 89 -1.12 8.97 4.45
CA PRO A 89 -1.91 9.62 3.41
C PRO A 89 -2.17 11.10 3.74
N VAL A 90 -2.26 11.91 2.71
CA VAL A 90 -2.83 13.27 2.75
C VAL A 90 -3.79 13.39 1.57
N LYS A 91 -5.07 13.48 1.86
CA LYS A 91 -6.15 13.45 0.86
C LYS A 91 -7.06 14.67 0.98
N LEU A 92 -7.53 15.15 -0.16
CA LEU A 92 -8.66 16.07 -0.25
C LEU A 92 -9.92 15.26 -0.51
N LYS A 93 -10.93 15.41 0.33
CA LYS A 93 -12.23 14.74 0.23
C LYS A 93 -13.29 15.74 -0.18
N TYR A 94 -14.08 15.39 -1.18
CA TYR A 94 -15.23 16.17 -1.66
C TYR A 94 -16.52 15.38 -1.52
N ASP A 95 -17.44 15.89 -0.71
CA ASP A 95 -18.76 15.33 -0.46
C ASP A 95 -19.76 15.87 -1.50
N PHE A 96 -20.20 15.04 -2.46
CA PHE A 96 -21.06 15.49 -3.56
C PHE A 96 -22.53 15.16 -3.38
N SER A 97 -22.88 14.28 -2.46
CA SER A 97 -24.27 13.96 -2.13
C SER A 97 -24.48 14.02 -0.64
N TYR A 98 -25.17 15.06 -0.19
CA TYR A 98 -25.44 15.30 1.23
C TYR A 98 -26.88 14.98 1.54
N ARG A 99 -27.13 13.79 2.06
CA ARG A 99 -28.43 13.40 2.63
C ARG A 99 -28.35 13.38 4.16
N THR A 100 -29.48 13.43 4.83
CA THR A 100 -29.54 13.50 6.31
C THR A 100 -28.82 12.33 6.99
N LYS A 101 -28.84 11.13 6.38
CA LYS A 101 -28.26 9.91 6.95
C LYS A 101 -27.13 9.30 6.10
N SER A 102 -26.92 9.77 4.88
CA SER A 102 -25.94 9.16 3.97
C SER A 102 -25.26 10.22 3.13
N ASN A 103 -24.02 9.95 2.78
CA ASN A 103 -23.17 10.82 1.99
C ASN A 103 -22.34 10.00 1.02
N PHE A 104 -22.21 10.48 -0.22
CA PHE A 104 -21.24 9.99 -1.19
C PHE A 104 -20.14 11.00 -1.34
N PHE A 105 -18.91 10.53 -1.46
CA PHE A 105 -17.75 11.39 -1.60
C PHE A 105 -16.73 10.82 -2.58
N LEU A 106 -15.88 11.70 -3.08
CA LEU A 106 -14.65 11.40 -3.79
C LEU A 106 -13.48 11.87 -2.95
N SER A 107 -12.37 11.16 -2.97
CA SER A 107 -11.13 11.69 -2.44
C SER A 107 -9.96 11.49 -3.40
N ALA A 108 -9.02 12.41 -3.36
CA ALA A 108 -7.77 12.30 -4.09
C ALA A 108 -6.63 12.84 -3.24
N GLY A 109 -5.45 12.24 -3.35
CA GLY A 109 -4.31 12.67 -2.56
C GLY A 109 -3.04 11.92 -2.85
N ILE A 110 -2.11 12.02 -1.94
CA ILE A 110 -0.81 11.34 -2.00
C ILE A 110 -0.57 10.57 -0.72
N THR A 111 0.08 9.42 -0.84
CA THR A 111 0.53 8.66 0.33
C THR A 111 2.05 8.55 0.33
N SER A 112 2.62 8.83 1.50
CA SER A 112 4.04 8.64 1.78
C SER A 112 4.24 7.34 2.54
N TYR A 113 5.35 6.65 2.27
CA TYR A 113 5.67 5.36 2.90
C TYR A 113 6.94 5.44 3.73
N ILE A 114 6.88 4.78 4.88
CA ILE A 114 8.05 4.44 5.68
C ILE A 114 8.12 2.91 5.71
N LYS A 115 9.08 2.33 5.00
CA LYS A 115 9.33 0.89 5.08
C LYS A 115 9.91 0.56 6.45
N THR A 116 9.35 -0.44 7.11
CA THR A 116 9.82 -0.86 8.45
C THR A 116 10.55 -2.19 8.40
N HIS A 117 10.04 -3.11 7.61
CA HIS A 117 10.58 -4.47 7.52
C HIS A 117 10.25 -5.08 6.16
N GLU A 118 11.19 -5.86 5.63
CA GLU A 118 11.03 -6.62 4.40
C GLU A 118 11.47 -8.06 4.65
N LYS A 119 10.60 -9.01 4.35
CA LYS A 119 10.89 -10.44 4.44
C LYS A 119 10.75 -11.04 3.05
N ASN A 120 11.82 -11.67 2.57
CA ASN A 120 11.93 -12.26 1.25
C ASN A 120 12.24 -13.75 1.36
N ASP A 121 11.44 -14.56 0.69
CA ASP A 121 11.64 -15.99 0.52
C ASP A 121 12.04 -16.24 -0.95
N TYR A 122 13.28 -16.65 -1.18
CA TYR A 122 13.84 -16.95 -2.49
C TYR A 122 13.83 -18.45 -2.74
N LEU A 123 13.24 -18.87 -3.85
CA LEU A 123 13.46 -20.21 -4.38
C LEU A 123 14.61 -20.12 -5.38
N VAL A 124 15.71 -20.76 -5.06
CA VAL A 124 16.94 -20.72 -5.87
C VAL A 124 17.34 -22.13 -6.33
N LEU A 125 17.95 -22.17 -7.50
CA LEU A 125 18.60 -23.36 -8.03
C LEU A 125 20.11 -23.21 -7.86
N ILE A 126 20.75 -24.11 -7.12
CA ILE A 126 22.20 -24.13 -6.92
C ILE A 126 22.71 -25.50 -7.36
N ASN A 127 23.56 -25.54 -8.38
CA ASN A 127 24.09 -26.78 -8.94
C ASN A 127 23.00 -27.85 -9.28
N GLY A 128 21.86 -27.40 -9.80
CA GLY A 128 20.73 -28.29 -10.14
C GLY A 128 19.82 -28.71 -8.98
N LEU A 129 20.10 -28.27 -7.75
CA LEU A 129 19.28 -28.52 -6.55
C LEU A 129 18.49 -27.31 -6.16
N GLN A 130 17.17 -27.48 -5.95
CA GLN A 130 16.32 -26.40 -5.46
C GLN A 130 16.50 -26.21 -3.96
N GLN A 131 16.70 -24.96 -3.54
CA GLN A 131 16.83 -24.57 -2.13
C GLN A 131 16.00 -23.32 -1.83
N ASN A 132 15.43 -23.28 -0.63
CA ASN A 132 14.74 -22.10 -0.12
C ASN A 132 15.69 -21.27 0.73
N MET A 133 15.87 -19.99 0.36
CA MET A 133 16.64 -19.03 1.14
C MET A 133 15.71 -17.95 1.68
N ILE A 134 15.72 -17.78 2.99
CA ILE A 134 14.94 -16.71 3.66
C ILE A 134 15.89 -15.58 3.97
N SER A 135 15.53 -14.39 3.52
CA SER A 135 16.27 -13.17 3.84
C SER A 135 15.33 -12.13 4.46
N SER A 136 15.76 -11.55 5.56
CA SER A 136 14.99 -10.56 6.30
C SER A 136 15.84 -9.32 6.49
N TYR A 137 15.35 -8.20 5.98
CA TYR A 137 16.06 -6.91 6.06
C TYR A 137 15.22 -5.90 6.84
N LYS A 138 15.85 -5.25 7.82
CA LYS A 138 15.32 -4.03 8.42
C LYS A 138 15.75 -2.85 7.57
N ASN A 139 14.97 -2.53 6.56
CA ASN A 139 15.28 -1.41 5.68
C ASN A 139 14.38 -0.22 6.02
N LYS A 140 14.94 0.78 6.69
CA LYS A 140 14.25 2.05 6.98
C LYS A 140 14.40 2.99 5.78
N SER A 141 13.71 2.74 4.70
CA SER A 141 13.63 3.70 3.60
C SER A 141 12.35 4.52 3.69
N ARG A 142 12.47 5.81 3.38
CA ARG A 142 11.35 6.74 3.33
C ARG A 142 11.09 7.14 1.89
N SER A 143 9.85 7.07 1.47
CA SER A 143 9.41 7.51 0.15
C SER A 143 8.32 8.55 0.32
N LEU A 144 8.66 9.81 0.11
CA LEU A 144 7.68 10.91 0.12
C LEU A 144 6.89 10.88 -1.18
N ALA A 145 5.57 11.10 -1.10
CA ALA A 145 4.65 11.06 -2.24
C ALA A 145 4.90 9.81 -3.11
N ALA A 146 4.84 8.63 -2.48
CA ALA A 146 5.14 7.37 -3.15
C ALA A 146 4.02 6.94 -4.10
N THR A 147 2.76 7.24 -3.74
CA THR A 147 1.58 6.97 -4.57
C THR A 147 0.70 8.20 -4.70
N PHE A 148 -0.04 8.27 -5.80
CA PHE A 148 -1.23 9.08 -5.96
C PHE A 148 -2.45 8.19 -5.69
N ASP A 149 -3.33 8.64 -4.82
CA ASP A 149 -4.49 7.89 -4.40
C ASP A 149 -5.76 8.56 -4.90
N ILE A 150 -6.69 7.77 -5.40
CA ILE A 150 -8.04 8.21 -5.75
C ILE A 150 -9.05 7.22 -5.17
N SER A 151 -10.13 7.72 -4.61
CA SER A 151 -11.19 6.87 -4.06
C SER A 151 -12.56 7.45 -4.27
N ILE A 152 -13.54 6.56 -4.22
CA ILE A 152 -14.96 6.89 -4.10
C ILE A 152 -15.48 6.21 -2.83
N GLY A 153 -16.31 6.90 -2.07
CA GLY A 153 -16.78 6.33 -0.83
C GLY A 153 -18.23 6.67 -0.52
N TYR A 154 -18.79 5.84 0.35
CA TYR A 154 -20.11 5.99 0.92
C TYR A 154 -20.00 6.02 2.45
N GLU A 155 -20.59 7.02 3.06
CA GLU A 155 -20.71 7.17 4.51
C GLU A 155 -22.17 7.04 4.93
N HIS A 156 -22.41 6.25 5.96
CA HIS A 156 -23.70 6.14 6.60
C HIS A 156 -23.63 6.56 8.06
N LYS A 157 -24.49 7.50 8.44
CA LYS A 157 -24.60 8.01 9.79
C LYS A 157 -25.40 7.05 10.67
N ILE A 158 -24.77 6.46 11.67
CA ILE A 158 -25.40 5.57 12.64
C ILE A 158 -25.95 6.37 13.82
N SER A 159 -25.19 7.35 14.30
CA SER A 159 -25.59 8.22 15.40
C SER A 159 -25.20 9.67 15.14
N LYS A 160 -25.44 10.56 16.10
CA LYS A 160 -25.08 11.98 15.96
C LYS A 160 -23.59 12.21 15.67
N SER A 161 -22.72 11.30 16.16
CA SER A 161 -21.25 11.45 16.08
C SER A 161 -20.57 10.30 15.34
N ASN A 162 -21.26 9.19 15.06
CA ASN A 162 -20.65 7.99 14.49
C ASN A 162 -21.14 7.72 13.07
N HIS A 163 -20.21 7.43 12.19
CA HIS A 163 -20.43 7.07 10.79
C HIS A 163 -19.71 5.77 10.47
N ILE A 164 -20.28 4.95 9.62
CA ILE A 164 -19.61 3.84 8.93
C ILE A 164 -19.28 4.31 7.53
N ARG A 165 -18.08 3.98 7.06
CA ARG A 165 -17.57 4.32 5.73
C ARG A 165 -17.14 3.06 4.99
N ILE A 166 -17.50 3.00 3.71
CA ILE A 166 -16.94 2.05 2.74
C ILE A 166 -16.27 2.89 1.66
N GLU A 167 -14.99 2.66 1.42
CA GLU A 167 -14.15 3.47 0.54
C GLU A 167 -13.20 2.60 -0.29
N PRO A 168 -13.66 2.04 -1.42
CA PRO A 168 -12.75 1.49 -2.41
C PRO A 168 -11.83 2.58 -2.94
N TYR A 169 -10.54 2.25 -3.06
CA TYR A 169 -9.52 3.18 -3.50
C TYR A 169 -8.52 2.52 -4.45
N LEU A 170 -7.90 3.34 -5.28
CA LEU A 170 -6.81 2.97 -6.17
C LEU A 170 -5.56 3.76 -5.79
N GLN A 171 -4.44 3.07 -5.66
CA GLN A 171 -3.13 3.67 -5.43
C GLN A 171 -2.29 3.53 -6.70
N ILE A 172 -1.93 4.66 -7.30
CA ILE A 172 -1.07 4.72 -8.49
C ILE A 172 0.35 5.03 -8.04
N PRO A 173 1.32 4.14 -8.23
CA PRO A 173 2.69 4.38 -7.80
C PRO A 173 3.32 5.51 -8.61
N LEU A 174 3.85 6.51 -7.93
CA LEU A 174 4.63 7.62 -8.50
C LEU A 174 6.12 7.30 -8.51
N LYS A 175 6.55 6.34 -7.69
CA LYS A 175 7.93 5.86 -7.58
C LYS A 175 7.93 4.35 -7.49
N GLY A 176 8.93 3.70 -8.07
CA GLY A 176 9.11 2.25 -7.95
C GLY A 176 9.31 1.84 -6.49
N MET A 177 8.58 0.82 -6.04
CA MET A 177 8.73 0.20 -4.73
C MET A 177 9.26 -1.22 -4.89
N GLY A 178 10.17 -1.62 -4.00
CA GLY A 178 10.73 -2.97 -3.97
C GLY A 178 12.23 -3.05 -4.25
N VAL A 179 12.79 -4.24 -4.12
CA VAL A 179 14.15 -4.56 -4.53
C VAL A 179 14.22 -4.46 -6.06
N GLY A 180 15.10 -3.63 -6.59
CA GLY A 180 15.24 -3.47 -8.03
C GLY A 180 14.28 -2.49 -8.69
N SER A 181 13.58 -1.59 -7.93
CA SER A 181 12.66 -0.58 -8.49
C SER A 181 11.51 -1.17 -9.31
N MET A 182 10.96 -2.31 -8.87
CA MET A 182 9.78 -2.89 -9.51
C MET A 182 8.60 -1.95 -9.40
N SER A 183 7.92 -1.68 -10.52
CA SER A 183 6.65 -0.94 -10.52
C SER A 183 5.54 -1.89 -10.07
N MET A 184 4.94 -1.62 -8.91
CA MET A 184 3.69 -2.23 -8.49
C MET A 184 2.54 -1.32 -8.97
N VAL A 185 1.50 -1.92 -9.48
CA VAL A 185 0.26 -1.23 -9.88
C VAL A 185 -0.86 -1.68 -8.96
#